data_7abed7f1c85e466ad067cf330620fe0c
#
_entry.id   7abed7f1c85e466ad067cf330620fe0c
#
_cell.length_a   1.000
_cell.length_b   1.000
_cell.length_c   1.000
_cell.angle_alpha   90.00
_cell.angle_beta   90.00
_cell.angle_gamma   90.00
#
_symmetry.space_group_name_H-M   'P 1'
#
loop_
_entity.id
_entity.type
_entity.pdbx_description
1 polymer ?
#
loop_
_entity_poly.entity_id
_entity_poly.type
_entity_poly.pdbx_seq_one_letter_code
_entity_poly.pdbx_strand_id
1 'polypeptide(L)'
;FSQNIKNDSLQPIKNIPFKYKTLIIPTALIAYGIIGNENDGLKLFNAQIKEEITENIDDKFSIDDISQYAPFLSVYGLNALGIKGKNNFKDRTIILGTAYLIMGTTVYGLKKLTKIERPDGSGKTSFPSGHTATAFMGAEFLYQEYKDVSIWYGISGYVVAAGNGFFRLYNNRHWFTDVVAGAGIGILSTKIAYWIHPFINKKIFKGKETMNGIVIPFYNGKEYGFGLSMSF
;
A
#
# COMPACT_ATOMS: atom_id res chain seq x y z
N PHE A 1 6.04 -42.82 -15.81
CA PHE A 1 5.41 -42.19 -14.63
C PHE A 1 4.69 -40.96 -15.11
N SER A 2 3.37 -41.10 -15.36
CA SER A 2 2.49 -39.99 -15.71
C SER A 2 2.10 -39.28 -14.43
N GLN A 3 2.65 -38.08 -14.19
CA GLN A 3 2.15 -37.22 -13.13
C GLN A 3 0.83 -36.59 -13.60
N ASN A 4 -0.25 -36.96 -12.94
CA ASN A 4 -1.52 -36.26 -13.01
C ASN A 4 -1.32 -34.81 -12.53
N ILE A 5 -1.13 -33.89 -13.48
CA ILE A 5 -1.26 -32.47 -13.21
C ILE A 5 -2.75 -32.24 -12.92
N LYS A 6 -3.10 -32.23 -11.64
CA LYS A 6 -4.40 -31.72 -11.22
C LYS A 6 -4.51 -30.30 -11.79
N ASN A 7 -5.40 -30.14 -12.77
CA ASN A 7 -5.91 -28.84 -13.17
C ASN A 7 -6.37 -28.13 -11.88
N ASP A 8 -5.60 -27.13 -11.48
CA ASP A 8 -5.97 -26.19 -10.43
C ASP A 8 -7.09 -25.33 -11.05
N SER A 9 -8.28 -25.94 -11.08
CA SER A 9 -9.49 -25.30 -11.62
C SER A 9 -9.64 -23.97 -10.95
N LEU A 10 -9.59 -22.90 -11.77
CA LEU A 10 -9.86 -21.53 -11.43
C LEU A 10 -11.00 -21.47 -10.40
N GLN A 11 -10.65 -21.29 -9.13
CA GLN A 11 -11.64 -21.04 -8.09
C GLN A 11 -12.43 -19.81 -8.52
N PRO A 12 -13.76 -19.89 -8.60
CA PRO A 12 -14.55 -18.73 -9.00
C PRO A 12 -14.22 -17.56 -8.07
N ILE A 13 -13.92 -16.41 -8.64
CA ILE A 13 -13.60 -15.18 -7.90
C ILE A 13 -14.74 -14.95 -6.92
N LYS A 14 -14.48 -15.27 -5.65
CA LYS A 14 -15.46 -15.12 -4.58
C LYS A 14 -15.72 -13.62 -4.43
N ASN A 15 -16.90 -13.16 -4.83
CA ASN A 15 -17.30 -11.77 -4.65
C ASN A 15 -17.11 -11.42 -3.17
N ILE A 16 -16.18 -10.51 -2.89
CA ILE A 16 -15.98 -10.00 -1.53
C ILE A 16 -17.15 -9.09 -1.25
N PRO A 17 -18.06 -9.43 -0.32
CA PRO A 17 -19.19 -8.56 -0.02
C PRO A 17 -18.66 -7.21 0.50
N PHE A 18 -19.12 -6.13 -0.07
CA PHE A 18 -18.81 -4.79 0.40
C PHE A 18 -19.32 -4.60 1.83
N LYS A 19 -18.39 -4.49 2.77
CA LYS A 19 -18.70 -4.25 4.19
C LYS A 19 -18.43 -2.78 4.52
N TYR A 20 -19.45 -1.92 4.45
CA TYR A 20 -19.32 -0.48 4.73
C TYR A 20 -18.66 -0.19 6.10
N LYS A 21 -18.85 -1.06 7.09
CA LYS A 21 -18.22 -0.92 8.42
C LYS A 21 -16.68 -0.87 8.34
N THR A 22 -16.07 -1.49 7.34
CA THR A 22 -14.61 -1.48 7.19
C THR A 22 -14.07 -0.16 6.66
N LEU A 23 -14.93 0.73 6.20
CA LEU A 23 -14.59 2.06 5.73
C LEU A 23 -14.60 3.11 6.85
N ILE A 24 -15.21 2.82 8.00
CA ILE A 24 -15.37 3.78 9.11
C ILE A 24 -14.01 4.30 9.57
N ILE A 25 -13.08 3.39 9.87
CA ILE A 25 -11.75 3.78 10.38
C ILE A 25 -10.98 4.65 9.37
N PRO A 26 -10.74 4.21 8.12
CA PRO A 26 -9.98 5.04 7.18
C PRO A 26 -10.66 6.38 6.87
N THR A 27 -12.00 6.42 6.81
CA THR A 27 -12.73 7.66 6.60
C THR A 27 -12.60 8.60 7.80
N ALA A 28 -12.65 8.08 9.03
CA ALA A 28 -12.44 8.86 10.23
C ALA A 28 -11.02 9.46 10.28
N LEU A 29 -9.99 8.69 9.89
CA LEU A 29 -8.61 9.18 9.83
C LEU A 29 -8.47 10.32 8.80
N ILE A 30 -9.09 10.19 7.63
CA ILE A 30 -9.08 11.24 6.60
C ILE A 30 -9.81 12.48 7.10
N ALA A 31 -11.00 12.31 7.70
CA ALA A 31 -11.79 13.41 8.24
C ALA A 31 -11.02 14.16 9.35
N TYR A 32 -10.38 13.43 10.27
CA TYR A 32 -9.52 14.02 11.29
C TYR A 32 -8.42 14.90 10.69
N GLY A 33 -7.72 14.39 9.67
CA GLY A 33 -6.66 15.14 9.01
C GLY A 33 -7.18 16.40 8.30
N ILE A 34 -8.32 16.30 7.61
CA ILE A 34 -8.94 17.46 6.93
C ILE A 34 -9.38 18.53 7.97
N ILE A 35 -10.08 18.11 9.02
CA ILE A 35 -10.52 19.02 10.09
C ILE A 35 -9.31 19.67 10.77
N GLY A 36 -8.22 18.93 10.96
CA GLY A 36 -7.01 19.40 11.60
C GLY A 36 -6.28 20.52 10.86
N ASN A 37 -6.54 20.68 9.56
CA ASN A 37 -5.97 21.78 8.78
C ASN A 37 -6.70 23.12 9.02
N GLU A 38 -7.94 23.08 9.47
CA GLU A 38 -8.77 24.27 9.69
C GLU A 38 -8.96 24.59 11.19
N ASN A 39 -8.93 23.58 12.06
CA ASN A 39 -9.20 23.73 13.48
C ASN A 39 -7.96 24.21 14.24
N ASP A 40 -8.06 25.34 14.92
CA ASP A 40 -6.95 25.98 15.64
C ASP A 40 -6.42 25.10 16.80
N GLY A 41 -7.29 24.37 17.50
CA GLY A 41 -6.85 23.44 18.55
C GLY A 41 -5.99 22.30 18.00
N LEU A 42 -6.35 21.74 16.85
CA LEU A 42 -5.55 20.70 16.19
C LEU A 42 -4.27 21.25 15.55
N LYS A 43 -4.26 22.51 15.11
CA LYS A 43 -3.02 23.18 14.68
C LYS A 43 -2.05 23.37 15.84
N LEU A 44 -2.57 23.78 17.01
CA LEU A 44 -1.74 23.86 18.23
C LEU A 44 -1.20 22.49 18.63
N PHE A 45 -2.03 21.45 18.58
CA PHE A 45 -1.59 20.07 18.85
C PHE A 45 -0.52 19.61 17.85
N ASN A 46 -0.65 19.92 16.56
CA ASN A 46 0.38 19.67 15.57
C ASN A 46 1.71 20.38 15.93
N ALA A 47 1.65 21.62 16.38
CA ALA A 47 2.82 22.40 16.77
C ALA A 47 3.50 21.80 18.02
N GLN A 48 2.72 21.38 19.02
CA GLN A 48 3.25 20.71 20.22
C GLN A 48 3.94 19.39 19.89
N ILE A 49 3.31 18.55 19.04
CA ILE A 49 3.94 17.29 18.59
C ILE A 49 5.23 17.57 17.84
N LYS A 50 5.25 18.58 16.97
CA LYS A 50 6.46 18.97 16.26
C LYS A 50 7.57 19.34 17.25
N GLU A 51 7.29 20.23 18.19
CA GLU A 51 8.24 20.71 19.19
C GLU A 51 8.80 19.53 19.99
N GLU A 52 7.94 18.70 20.56
CA GLU A 52 8.33 17.53 21.37
C GLU A 52 9.22 16.54 20.60
N ILE A 53 8.88 16.25 19.33
CA ILE A 53 9.64 15.28 18.53
C ILE A 53 10.98 15.88 18.05
N THR A 54 11.04 17.20 17.74
CA THR A 54 12.21 17.80 17.08
C THR A 54 13.16 18.49 18.05
N GLU A 55 12.82 18.62 19.33
CA GLU A 55 13.62 19.37 20.34
C GLU A 55 15.04 18.83 20.49
N ASN A 56 15.25 17.52 20.35
CA ASN A 56 16.52 16.85 20.58
C ASN A 56 17.09 16.15 19.34
N ILE A 57 16.69 16.60 18.13
CA ILE A 57 17.08 15.92 16.89
C ILE A 57 18.03 16.80 16.08
N ASP A 58 19.29 16.39 16.02
CA ASP A 58 20.31 17.02 15.19
C ASP A 58 20.37 16.41 13.77
N ASP A 59 20.08 15.11 13.62
CA ASP A 59 20.24 14.38 12.37
C ASP A 59 18.92 13.87 11.79
N LYS A 60 18.74 14.03 10.47
CA LYS A 60 17.64 13.44 9.72
C LYS A 60 17.96 12.01 9.30
N PHE A 61 16.97 11.12 9.40
CA PHE A 61 17.13 9.72 9.08
C PHE A 61 16.18 9.29 7.95
N SER A 62 16.72 9.02 6.76
CA SER A 62 15.95 8.77 5.53
C SER A 62 15.45 7.33 5.35
N ILE A 63 15.32 6.55 6.44
CA ILE A 63 14.82 5.16 6.36
C ILE A 63 13.38 5.08 5.83
N ASP A 64 12.61 6.14 6.03
CA ASP A 64 11.23 6.27 5.58
C ASP A 64 11.10 6.31 4.06
N ASP A 65 12.11 6.77 3.33
CA ASP A 65 12.13 6.77 1.86
C ASP A 65 12.11 5.34 1.29
N ILE A 66 12.70 4.37 2.01
CA ILE A 66 12.76 2.95 1.60
C ILE A 66 11.69 2.13 2.30
N SER A 67 11.52 2.30 3.63
CA SER A 67 10.62 1.48 4.45
C SER A 67 9.14 1.60 4.04
N GLN A 68 8.74 2.69 3.38
CA GLN A 68 7.37 2.84 2.86
C GLN A 68 6.96 1.72 1.90
N TYR A 69 7.92 1.09 1.22
CA TYR A 69 7.68 0.02 0.25
C TYR A 69 7.71 -1.37 0.88
N ALA A 70 8.31 -1.52 2.06
CA ALA A 70 8.52 -2.81 2.70
C ALA A 70 7.24 -3.63 2.89
N PRO A 71 6.09 -3.08 3.34
CA PRO A 71 4.91 -3.91 3.56
C PRO A 71 4.36 -4.55 2.28
N PHE A 72 4.26 -3.82 1.16
CA PHE A 72 3.75 -4.44 -0.07
C PHE A 72 4.80 -5.34 -0.76
N LEU A 73 6.09 -5.03 -0.65
CA LEU A 73 7.15 -5.91 -1.16
C LEU A 73 7.18 -7.23 -0.41
N SER A 74 6.87 -7.22 0.90
CA SER A 74 6.75 -8.44 1.71
C SER A 74 5.72 -9.41 1.15
N VAL A 75 4.63 -8.93 0.52
CA VAL A 75 3.62 -9.79 -0.12
C VAL A 75 4.24 -10.65 -1.21
N TYR A 76 5.07 -10.06 -2.05
CA TYR A 76 5.75 -10.78 -3.12
C TYR A 76 6.88 -11.66 -2.59
N GLY A 77 7.63 -11.17 -1.60
CA GLY A 77 8.70 -11.94 -0.94
C GLY A 77 8.17 -13.20 -0.26
N LEU A 78 7.11 -13.09 0.54
CA LEU A 78 6.47 -14.23 1.19
C LEU A 78 5.96 -15.26 0.17
N ASN A 79 5.37 -14.79 -0.92
CA ASN A 79 4.90 -15.68 -1.98
C ASN A 79 6.05 -16.40 -2.69
N ALA A 80 7.18 -15.70 -2.95
CA ALA A 80 8.37 -16.30 -3.52
C ALA A 80 9.00 -17.36 -2.59
N LEU A 81 8.86 -17.19 -1.28
CA LEU A 81 9.26 -18.18 -0.25
C LEU A 81 8.25 -19.33 -0.09
N GLY A 82 7.22 -19.42 -0.92
CA GLY A 82 6.23 -20.49 -0.90
C GLY A 82 5.05 -20.26 0.03
N ILE A 83 5.00 -19.15 0.78
CA ILE A 83 3.86 -18.79 1.63
C ILE A 83 2.81 -18.11 0.75
N LYS A 84 1.82 -18.87 0.30
CA LYS A 84 0.81 -18.40 -0.65
C LYS A 84 -0.16 -17.41 0.02
N GLY A 85 -0.29 -16.22 -0.58
CA GLY A 85 -1.33 -15.25 -0.23
C GLY A 85 -2.68 -15.63 -0.84
N LYS A 86 -3.68 -14.78 -0.60
CA LYS A 86 -5.07 -14.97 -1.03
C LYS A 86 -5.24 -15.00 -2.55
N ASN A 87 -4.54 -14.12 -3.27
CA ASN A 87 -4.67 -13.94 -4.70
C ASN A 87 -3.44 -14.48 -5.45
N ASN A 88 -3.62 -14.90 -6.71
CA ASN A 88 -2.51 -15.24 -7.58
C ASN A 88 -1.67 -14.00 -7.95
N PHE A 89 -0.53 -14.20 -8.62
CA PHE A 89 0.40 -13.11 -8.96
C PHE A 89 -0.25 -12.01 -9.81
N LYS A 90 -1.05 -12.40 -10.82
CA LYS A 90 -1.73 -11.47 -11.71
C LYS A 90 -2.74 -10.60 -10.94
N ASP A 91 -3.63 -11.24 -10.19
CA ASP A 91 -4.71 -10.55 -9.49
C ASP A 91 -4.17 -9.61 -8.40
N ARG A 92 -3.18 -10.06 -7.61
CA ARG A 92 -2.56 -9.20 -6.60
C ARG A 92 -1.85 -7.99 -7.20
N THR A 93 -1.20 -8.16 -8.39
CA THR A 93 -0.53 -7.04 -9.07
C THR A 93 -1.53 -6.03 -9.61
N ILE A 94 -2.67 -6.49 -10.15
CA ILE A 94 -3.76 -5.61 -10.58
C ILE A 94 -4.34 -4.85 -9.39
N ILE A 95 -4.58 -5.54 -8.26
CA ILE A 95 -5.07 -4.91 -7.03
C ILE A 95 -4.09 -3.85 -6.53
N LEU A 96 -2.80 -4.18 -6.43
CA LEU A 96 -1.78 -3.23 -5.98
C LEU A 96 -1.68 -2.02 -6.91
N GLY A 97 -1.62 -2.24 -8.22
CA GLY A 97 -1.59 -1.16 -9.21
C GLY A 97 -2.82 -0.25 -9.12
N THR A 98 -4.01 -0.84 -8.93
CA THR A 98 -5.25 -0.09 -8.73
C THR A 98 -5.23 0.72 -7.44
N ALA A 99 -4.77 0.13 -6.33
CA ALA A 99 -4.62 0.82 -5.04
C ALA A 99 -3.64 2.01 -5.17
N TYR A 100 -2.51 1.80 -5.84
CA TYR A 100 -1.53 2.85 -6.10
C TYR A 100 -2.10 4.00 -6.94
N LEU A 101 -2.87 3.69 -7.97
CA LEU A 101 -3.52 4.70 -8.83
C LEU A 101 -4.51 5.54 -8.03
N ILE A 102 -5.38 4.91 -7.25
CA ILE A 102 -6.37 5.62 -6.41
C ILE A 102 -5.65 6.47 -5.36
N MET A 103 -4.71 5.90 -4.63
CA MET A 103 -3.95 6.59 -3.60
C MET A 103 -3.16 7.76 -4.18
N GLY A 104 -2.41 7.53 -5.25
CA GLY A 104 -1.55 8.54 -5.88
C GLY A 104 -2.33 9.71 -6.44
N THR A 105 -3.45 9.45 -7.14
CA THR A 105 -4.33 10.52 -7.66
C THR A 105 -4.97 11.32 -6.53
N THR A 106 -5.41 10.66 -5.45
CA THR A 106 -5.99 11.33 -4.28
C THR A 106 -4.96 12.21 -3.57
N VAL A 107 -3.78 11.66 -3.27
CA VAL A 107 -2.70 12.41 -2.60
C VAL A 107 -2.24 13.60 -3.44
N TYR A 108 -2.01 13.39 -4.75
CA TYR A 108 -1.61 14.45 -5.65
C TYR A 108 -2.66 15.56 -5.74
N GLY A 109 -3.93 15.18 -5.93
CA GLY A 109 -5.04 16.13 -6.00
C GLY A 109 -5.15 16.97 -4.73
N LEU A 110 -5.12 16.33 -3.55
CA LEU A 110 -5.21 17.04 -2.27
C LEU A 110 -4.01 17.97 -2.05
N LYS A 111 -2.79 17.56 -2.39
CA LYS A 111 -1.60 18.44 -2.30
C LYS A 111 -1.74 19.71 -3.14
N LYS A 112 -2.29 19.58 -4.34
CA LYS A 112 -2.52 20.72 -5.26
C LYS A 112 -3.64 21.64 -4.77
N LEU A 113 -4.67 21.09 -4.16
CA LEU A 113 -5.82 21.85 -3.65
C LEU A 113 -5.51 22.58 -2.34
N THR A 114 -4.89 21.90 -1.37
CA THR A 114 -4.72 22.44 -0.02
C THR A 114 -3.52 23.38 0.10
N LYS A 115 -2.43 23.11 -0.61
CA LYS A 115 -1.20 23.90 -0.59
C LYS A 115 -0.66 24.20 0.81
N ILE A 116 -0.81 23.23 1.72
CA ILE A 116 -0.36 23.38 3.12
C ILE A 116 1.15 23.35 3.18
N GLU A 117 1.72 24.28 3.92
CA GLU A 117 3.15 24.40 4.13
C GLU A 117 3.67 23.29 5.06
N ARG A 118 4.85 22.77 4.74
CA ARG A 118 5.53 21.77 5.56
C ARG A 118 6.05 22.37 6.86
N PRO A 119 6.17 21.56 7.93
CA PRO A 119 6.71 22.06 9.19
C PRO A 119 8.13 22.62 9.08
N ASP A 120 8.95 22.11 8.13
CA ASP A 120 10.32 22.57 7.86
C ASP A 120 10.41 23.75 6.88
N GLY A 121 9.27 24.27 6.39
CA GLY A 121 9.22 25.38 5.42
C GLY A 121 9.67 25.00 4.01
N SER A 122 9.99 23.72 3.71
CA SER A 122 10.57 23.30 2.43
C SER A 122 9.58 23.33 1.24
N GLY A 123 8.31 23.65 1.48
CA GLY A 123 7.32 23.77 0.41
C GLY A 123 5.88 23.63 0.86
N LYS A 124 4.95 23.88 -0.08
CA LYS A 124 3.50 23.87 0.15
C LYS A 124 2.82 22.58 -0.33
N THR A 125 3.41 21.44 0.00
CA THR A 125 2.90 20.10 -0.39
C THR A 125 2.85 19.15 0.80
N SER A 126 2.50 19.69 2.00
CA SER A 126 2.48 18.89 3.20
C SER A 126 1.32 17.90 3.20
N PHE A 127 0.10 18.38 3.07
CA PHE A 127 -1.11 17.56 3.21
C PHE A 127 -1.55 16.88 1.90
N PRO A 128 -1.89 15.59 1.98
CA PRO A 128 -1.57 14.59 3.01
C PRO A 128 -0.17 13.99 2.81
N SER A 129 0.33 13.22 3.80
CA SER A 129 1.63 12.53 3.69
C SER A 129 1.59 11.40 2.67
N GLY A 130 2.36 11.53 1.58
CA GLY A 130 2.45 10.51 0.53
C GLY A 130 3.19 9.25 0.98
N HIS A 131 4.30 9.37 1.71
CA HIS A 131 5.07 8.24 2.25
C HIS A 131 4.22 7.40 3.20
N THR A 132 3.50 8.07 4.11
CA THR A 132 2.59 7.38 5.03
C THR A 132 1.45 6.70 4.26
N ALA A 133 0.88 7.35 3.25
CA ALA A 133 -0.16 6.75 2.42
C ALA A 133 0.35 5.49 1.69
N THR A 134 1.56 5.51 1.14
CA THR A 134 2.20 4.34 0.51
C THR A 134 2.42 3.21 1.51
N ALA A 135 2.96 3.51 2.69
CA ALA A 135 3.24 2.52 3.72
C ALA A 135 1.95 1.84 4.22
N PHE A 136 0.90 2.62 4.53
CA PHE A 136 -0.38 2.08 4.99
C PHE A 136 -1.19 1.38 3.88
N MET A 137 -1.05 1.82 2.63
CA MET A 137 -1.58 1.08 1.48
C MET A 137 -0.95 -0.31 1.39
N GLY A 138 0.37 -0.40 1.53
CA GLY A 138 1.11 -1.65 1.55
C GLY A 138 0.76 -2.53 2.76
N ALA A 139 0.60 -1.93 3.95
CA ALA A 139 0.21 -2.65 5.16
C ALA A 139 -1.19 -3.27 5.05
N GLU A 140 -2.17 -2.53 4.55
CA GLU A 140 -3.51 -3.06 4.28
C GLU A 140 -3.47 -4.14 3.19
N PHE A 141 -2.63 -4.00 2.17
CA PHE A 141 -2.44 -5.01 1.14
C PHE A 141 -1.86 -6.31 1.72
N LEU A 142 -0.81 -6.21 2.54
CA LEU A 142 -0.23 -7.36 3.25
C LEU A 142 -1.26 -8.03 4.16
N TYR A 143 -2.03 -7.25 4.91
CA TYR A 143 -3.11 -7.76 5.74
C TYR A 143 -4.16 -8.52 4.91
N GLN A 144 -4.64 -7.94 3.82
CA GLN A 144 -5.68 -8.56 2.99
C GLN A 144 -5.21 -9.86 2.32
N GLU A 145 -3.94 -9.95 1.93
CA GLU A 145 -3.38 -11.14 1.31
C GLU A 145 -3.13 -12.28 2.31
N TYR A 146 -2.75 -11.94 3.56
CA TYR A 146 -2.22 -12.95 4.49
C TYR A 146 -2.98 -13.12 5.81
N LYS A 147 -4.04 -12.35 6.08
CA LYS A 147 -4.82 -12.45 7.32
C LYS A 147 -5.42 -13.84 7.57
N ASP A 148 -5.72 -14.59 6.50
CA ASP A 148 -6.27 -15.94 6.59
C ASP A 148 -5.14 -16.99 6.81
N VAL A 149 -3.87 -16.63 6.60
CA VAL A 149 -2.68 -17.42 6.94
C VAL A 149 -2.24 -17.14 8.36
N SER A 150 -1.99 -15.86 8.67
CA SER A 150 -1.72 -15.37 10.02
C SER A 150 -1.97 -13.87 10.12
N ILE A 151 -2.67 -13.47 11.18
CA ILE A 151 -2.94 -12.05 11.49
C ILE A 151 -1.65 -11.25 11.71
N TRP A 152 -0.58 -11.92 12.15
CA TRP A 152 0.69 -11.29 12.47
C TRP A 152 1.39 -10.65 11.26
N TYR A 153 1.17 -11.15 10.05
CA TYR A 153 1.66 -10.50 8.83
C TYR A 153 1.05 -9.10 8.67
N GLY A 154 -0.25 -8.97 8.89
CA GLY A 154 -0.92 -7.67 8.85
C GLY A 154 -0.44 -6.75 9.95
N ILE A 155 -0.34 -7.25 11.19
CA ILE A 155 0.14 -6.47 12.34
C ILE A 155 1.56 -5.96 12.07
N SER A 156 2.48 -6.81 11.61
CA SER A 156 3.85 -6.37 11.27
C SER A 156 3.89 -5.30 10.20
N GLY A 157 3.06 -5.43 9.15
CA GLY A 157 2.93 -4.42 8.12
C GLY A 157 2.46 -3.07 8.66
N TYR A 158 1.46 -3.07 9.54
CA TYR A 158 0.97 -1.84 10.18
C TYR A 158 1.98 -1.22 11.16
N VAL A 159 2.78 -2.03 11.87
CA VAL A 159 3.87 -1.52 12.71
C VAL A 159 4.92 -0.81 11.86
N VAL A 160 5.34 -1.39 10.74
CA VAL A 160 6.27 -0.75 9.79
C VAL A 160 5.68 0.54 9.23
N ALA A 161 4.40 0.54 8.86
CA ALA A 161 3.72 1.72 8.32
C ALA A 161 3.59 2.84 9.37
N ALA A 162 3.31 2.50 10.62
CA ALA A 162 3.28 3.46 11.73
C ALA A 162 4.68 4.05 11.99
N GLY A 163 5.72 3.21 11.98
CA GLY A 163 7.11 3.65 12.06
C GLY A 163 7.48 4.61 10.93
N ASN A 164 7.06 4.33 9.69
CA ASN A 164 7.24 5.25 8.57
C ASN A 164 6.56 6.59 8.82
N GLY A 165 5.31 6.58 9.29
CA GLY A 165 4.59 7.80 9.68
C GLY A 165 5.32 8.60 10.75
N PHE A 166 5.85 7.91 11.78
CA PHE A 166 6.66 8.54 12.83
C PHE A 166 7.92 9.21 12.25
N PHE A 167 8.65 8.54 11.36
CA PHE A 167 9.83 9.15 10.73
C PHE A 167 9.50 10.37 9.87
N ARG A 168 8.26 10.50 9.34
CA ARG A 168 7.85 11.73 8.66
C ARG A 168 7.69 12.91 9.62
N LEU A 169 7.26 12.66 10.85
CA LEU A 169 7.24 13.66 11.94
C LEU A 169 8.66 13.97 12.41
N TYR A 170 9.43 12.93 12.72
CA TYR A 170 10.81 13.01 13.14
C TYR A 170 11.68 13.86 12.19
N ASN A 171 11.55 13.62 10.89
CA ASN A 171 12.26 14.39 9.86
C ASN A 171 11.67 15.80 9.61
N ASN A 172 10.67 16.22 10.38
CA ASN A 172 9.98 17.51 10.26
C ASN A 172 9.39 17.76 8.87
N ARG A 173 8.96 16.69 8.16
CA ARG A 173 8.46 16.75 6.78
C ARG A 173 6.95 16.91 6.69
N HIS A 174 6.22 16.47 7.70
CA HIS A 174 4.77 16.44 7.73
C HIS A 174 4.24 16.76 9.12
N TRP A 175 3.06 17.37 9.17
CA TRP A 175 2.28 17.53 10.39
C TRP A 175 1.65 16.20 10.80
N PHE A 176 1.31 16.05 12.08
CA PHE A 176 0.64 14.83 12.57
C PHE A 176 -0.67 14.55 11.81
N THR A 177 -1.46 15.58 11.54
CA THR A 177 -2.70 15.49 10.75
C THR A 177 -2.47 15.02 9.32
N ASP A 178 -1.33 15.38 8.69
CA ASP A 178 -0.96 14.88 7.35
C ASP A 178 -0.69 13.39 7.37
N VAL A 179 -0.03 12.91 8.42
CA VAL A 179 0.31 11.49 8.63
C VAL A 179 -0.95 10.68 8.85
N VAL A 180 -1.85 11.14 9.70
CA VAL A 180 -3.14 10.48 9.98
C VAL A 180 -4.01 10.40 8.73
N ALA A 181 -4.13 11.51 7.98
CA ALA A 181 -4.87 11.51 6.71
C ALA A 181 -4.23 10.57 5.68
N GLY A 182 -2.89 10.57 5.58
CA GLY A 182 -2.14 9.67 4.70
C GLY A 182 -2.43 8.21 5.00
N ALA A 183 -2.41 7.83 6.28
CA ALA A 183 -2.76 6.48 6.71
C ALA A 183 -4.18 6.08 6.28
N GLY A 184 -5.15 6.96 6.51
CA GLY A 184 -6.55 6.73 6.09
C GLY A 184 -6.68 6.56 4.57
N ILE A 185 -6.02 7.41 3.78
CA ILE A 185 -6.04 7.34 2.30
C ILE A 185 -5.43 6.03 1.81
N GLY A 186 -4.28 5.62 2.35
CA GLY A 186 -3.62 4.36 1.98
C GLY A 186 -4.51 3.15 2.22
N ILE A 187 -5.06 3.03 3.43
CA ILE A 187 -5.98 1.95 3.81
C ILE A 187 -7.22 1.94 2.91
N LEU A 188 -7.85 3.10 2.72
CA LEU A 188 -9.07 3.22 1.93
C LEU A 188 -8.84 2.82 0.48
N SER A 189 -7.76 3.30 -0.13
CA SER A 189 -7.41 3.00 -1.52
C SER A 189 -7.24 1.50 -1.75
N THR A 190 -6.60 0.80 -0.83
CA THR A 190 -6.45 -0.66 -0.90
C THR A 190 -7.79 -1.37 -0.76
N LYS A 191 -8.62 -0.99 0.20
CA LYS A 191 -9.97 -1.60 0.36
C LYS A 191 -10.83 -1.42 -0.89
N ILE A 192 -10.81 -0.22 -1.48
CA ILE A 192 -11.53 0.05 -2.74
C ILE A 192 -10.96 -0.81 -3.87
N ALA A 193 -9.63 -0.95 -3.99
CA ALA A 193 -9.01 -1.76 -5.02
C ALA A 193 -9.44 -3.23 -4.94
N TYR A 194 -9.47 -3.82 -3.74
CA TYR A 194 -10.01 -5.18 -3.54
C TYR A 194 -11.48 -5.29 -3.91
N TRP A 195 -12.27 -4.29 -3.58
CA TRP A 195 -13.70 -4.29 -3.87
C TRP A 195 -14.00 -4.20 -5.37
N ILE A 196 -13.29 -3.33 -6.11
CA ILE A 196 -13.53 -3.15 -7.55
C ILE A 196 -12.79 -4.17 -8.42
N HIS A 197 -11.82 -4.92 -7.87
CA HIS A 197 -11.03 -5.91 -8.61
C HIS A 197 -11.87 -6.93 -9.40
N PRO A 198 -12.95 -7.54 -8.86
CA PRO A 198 -13.77 -8.47 -9.62
C PRO A 198 -14.40 -7.85 -10.87
N PHE A 199 -14.76 -6.56 -10.82
CA PHE A 199 -15.31 -5.82 -11.96
C PHE A 199 -14.24 -5.54 -13.01
N ILE A 200 -13.04 -5.14 -12.57
CA ILE A 200 -11.88 -4.90 -13.45
C ILE A 200 -11.52 -6.21 -14.18
N ASN A 201 -11.40 -7.30 -13.45
CA ASN A 201 -11.03 -8.60 -14.01
C ASN A 201 -12.07 -9.08 -15.02
N LYS A 202 -13.36 -8.99 -14.68
CA LYS A 202 -14.45 -9.35 -15.61
C LYS A 202 -14.49 -8.49 -16.88
N LYS A 203 -14.18 -7.18 -16.78
CA LYS A 203 -14.29 -6.25 -17.91
C LYS A 203 -13.08 -6.30 -18.84
N ILE A 204 -11.88 -6.39 -18.27
CA ILE A 204 -10.61 -6.29 -19.02
C ILE A 204 -10.17 -7.65 -19.54
N PHE A 205 -10.39 -8.73 -18.77
CA PHE A 205 -9.85 -10.05 -19.06
C PHE A 205 -10.92 -11.06 -19.52
N LYS A 206 -12.17 -10.62 -19.75
CA LYS A 206 -13.24 -11.46 -20.26
C LYS A 206 -12.91 -11.91 -21.69
N GLY A 207 -12.60 -13.21 -21.87
CA GLY A 207 -12.38 -13.83 -23.18
C GLY A 207 -10.93 -14.03 -23.61
N LYS A 208 -9.95 -13.74 -22.77
CA LYS A 208 -8.57 -14.21 -23.01
C LYS A 208 -8.35 -15.45 -22.14
N GLU A 209 -8.22 -16.59 -22.80
CA GLU A 209 -7.62 -17.76 -22.17
C GLU A 209 -6.31 -17.34 -21.54
N THR A 210 -6.05 -17.79 -20.31
CA THR A 210 -4.86 -17.41 -19.56
C THR A 210 -3.63 -17.89 -20.31
N MET A 211 -2.97 -16.98 -21.00
CA MET A 211 -1.66 -17.23 -21.57
C MET A 211 -0.69 -17.42 -20.40
N ASN A 212 -0.41 -18.67 -20.07
CA ASN A 212 0.57 -18.99 -19.04
C ASN A 212 1.95 -18.95 -19.66
N GLY A 213 2.70 -17.90 -19.40
CA GLY A 213 4.11 -17.78 -19.80
C GLY A 213 5.02 -17.83 -18.58
N ILE A 214 6.04 -18.67 -18.63
CA ILE A 214 7.11 -18.71 -17.63
C ILE A 214 8.40 -18.26 -18.32
N VAL A 215 9.03 -17.24 -17.75
CA VAL A 215 10.38 -16.84 -18.13
C VAL A 215 11.36 -17.50 -17.16
N ILE A 216 12.20 -18.36 -17.66
CA ILE A 216 13.18 -19.12 -16.87
C ILE A 216 14.57 -18.62 -17.27
N PRO A 217 15.33 -18.00 -16.35
CA PRO A 217 16.73 -17.74 -16.62
C PRO A 217 17.48 -19.07 -16.72
N PHE A 218 18.34 -19.21 -17.70
CA PHE A 218 19.18 -20.36 -17.84
C PHE A 218 20.65 -19.98 -18.06
N TYR A 219 21.53 -20.88 -17.65
CA TYR A 219 22.96 -20.83 -17.91
C TYR A 219 23.42 -22.19 -18.39
N ASN A 220 24.03 -22.24 -19.58
CA ASN A 220 24.50 -23.50 -20.19
C ASN A 220 26.01 -23.74 -20.06
N GLY A 221 26.68 -23.00 -19.15
CA GLY A 221 28.12 -23.07 -18.92
C GLY A 221 28.96 -22.12 -19.80
N LYS A 222 28.33 -21.47 -20.80
CA LYS A 222 28.97 -20.48 -21.68
C LYS A 222 28.17 -19.19 -21.85
N GLU A 223 26.85 -19.29 -21.81
CA GLU A 223 25.94 -18.17 -22.07
C GLU A 223 24.83 -18.12 -21.04
N TYR A 224 24.41 -16.90 -20.70
CA TYR A 224 23.22 -16.62 -19.90
C TYR A 224 22.09 -16.26 -20.86
N GLY A 225 20.89 -16.73 -20.58
CA GLY A 225 19.72 -16.41 -21.37
C GLY A 225 18.42 -16.52 -20.59
N PHE A 226 17.32 -16.15 -21.24
CA PHE A 226 15.97 -16.33 -20.73
C PHE A 226 15.19 -17.22 -21.67
N GLY A 227 14.72 -18.36 -21.17
CA GLY A 227 13.78 -19.23 -21.88
C GLY A 227 12.36 -18.75 -21.59
N LEU A 228 11.54 -18.57 -22.64
CA LEU A 228 10.12 -18.26 -22.54
C LEU A 228 9.31 -19.49 -22.92
N SER A 229 8.54 -20.04 -21.97
CA SER A 229 7.57 -21.10 -22.23
C SER A 229 6.16 -20.52 -22.14
N MET A 230 5.37 -20.66 -23.20
CA MET A 230 3.98 -20.21 -23.27
C MET A 230 3.08 -21.41 -23.56
N SER A 231 1.99 -21.58 -22.82
CA SER A 231 0.88 -22.46 -23.16
C SER A 231 -0.34 -21.61 -23.54
N PHE A 232 -0.95 -21.97 -24.67
CA PHE A 232 -2.14 -21.32 -25.21
C PHE A 232 -3.37 -22.15 -24.89
#